data_5577c2b8be7642cf0ca89c315fdf5fd4
#
_entry.id   5577c2b8be7642cf0ca89c315fdf5fd4
#
_cell.length_a   1.000
_cell.length_b   1.000
_cell.length_c   1.000
_cell.angle_alpha   90.00
_cell.angle_beta   90.00
_cell.angle_gamma   90.00
#
_symmetry.space_group_name_H-M   'P 1'
#
loop_
_entity.id
_entity.type
_entity.pdbx_description
1 polymer ?
#
loop_
_entity_poly.entity_id
_entity_poly.type
_entity_poly.pdbx_seq_one_letter_code
_entity_poly.pdbx_strand_id
1 'polypeptide(L)'
;MEPLQSNFHGSSEETTASVVAALTALHAANGGGDAMDSAAFATALDASDPLRDFRARFAIPQHGDEDGVYLCGNSLGLLPHDTRDVVQGQLDKWARGGVKGHFEEPLPWARCEEALPELMAEIVGCSPECVETEIAVANSLSVNLHLLMAAFYRPTAERNVILIEAAAFPSDRYAVTSQIVHHGFDPATSLVEVKSPATANLMDGGIIPTETIIAAIDANKDRLSLVLFSGLQYLSGQYFDIPTVTAHVHAINAAAPAGTPPIIIGWDLAHAAGNVPMHLHDWNVDFATWCSYKYLNSGAGCLSGFFVHERHATAYEKHPRLAGWWGVKFEKRFKMEHKVRALLLLSPRLVFLPLRTAHSSPPSLSPTPRRWTSPPAQLVSFAPTSRRCWSRA
;
A
#
# COMPACT_ATOMS: atom_id res chain seq x y z
N MET A 1 -23.49 5.94 20.52
CA MET A 1 -23.37 4.66 19.80
C MET A 1 -21.88 4.39 19.71
N GLU A 2 -21.40 3.40 20.43
CA GLU A 2 -20.00 2.97 20.31
C GLU A 2 -19.76 2.41 18.92
N PRO A 3 -18.63 2.71 18.30
CA PRO A 3 -18.31 2.20 16.96
C PRO A 3 -18.18 0.67 17.01
N LEU A 4 -18.73 -0.02 16.01
CA LEU A 4 -18.69 -1.47 15.77
C LEU A 4 -17.25 -2.04 15.57
N GLN A 5 -16.23 -1.37 16.06
CA GLN A 5 -14.82 -1.66 15.78
C GLN A 5 -14.19 -2.78 16.62
N SER A 6 -14.89 -3.38 17.59
CA SER A 6 -14.19 -4.22 18.57
C SER A 6 -14.34 -5.75 18.45
N ASN A 7 -15.07 -6.30 17.47
CA ASN A 7 -15.41 -7.73 17.49
C ASN A 7 -15.20 -8.54 16.19
N PHE A 8 -14.27 -8.17 15.32
CA PHE A 8 -13.96 -8.98 14.13
C PHE A 8 -12.93 -10.12 14.36
N HIS A 9 -12.66 -10.50 15.60
CA HIS A 9 -11.82 -11.67 15.93
C HIS A 9 -12.62 -12.93 16.26
N GLY A 10 -13.92 -12.95 16.04
CA GLY A 10 -14.73 -14.15 16.12
C GLY A 10 -14.48 -15.11 14.97
N SER A 11 -14.73 -16.42 15.16
CA SER A 11 -14.73 -17.39 14.07
C SER A 11 -15.65 -16.94 12.94
N SER A 12 -15.44 -17.40 11.71
CA SER A 12 -16.27 -17.04 10.56
C SER A 12 -17.77 -17.37 10.79
N GLU A 13 -18.06 -18.39 11.59
CA GLU A 13 -19.42 -18.78 11.97
C GLU A 13 -20.05 -17.80 12.96
N GLU A 14 -19.32 -17.33 13.97
CA GLU A 14 -19.80 -16.31 14.92
C GLU A 14 -20.07 -14.99 14.23
N THR A 15 -19.21 -14.57 13.29
CA THR A 15 -19.40 -13.36 12.50
C THR A 15 -20.63 -13.48 11.61
N THR A 16 -20.84 -14.62 10.93
CA THR A 16 -22.01 -14.86 10.08
C THR A 16 -23.29 -14.86 10.91
N ALA A 17 -23.30 -15.54 12.06
CA ALA A 17 -24.46 -15.58 12.96
C ALA A 17 -24.81 -14.17 13.47
N SER A 18 -23.82 -13.36 13.82
CA SER A 18 -23.99 -11.98 14.26
C SER A 18 -24.59 -11.10 13.16
N VAL A 19 -24.11 -11.20 11.92
CA VAL A 19 -24.66 -10.46 10.77
C VAL A 19 -26.11 -10.87 10.48
N VAL A 20 -26.39 -12.17 10.45
CA VAL A 20 -27.74 -12.68 10.25
C VAL A 20 -28.69 -12.21 11.35
N ALA A 21 -28.25 -12.22 12.61
CA ALA A 21 -29.04 -11.72 13.73
C ALA A 21 -29.33 -10.21 13.60
N ALA A 22 -28.33 -9.41 13.22
CA ALA A 22 -28.49 -7.98 13.01
C ALA A 22 -29.48 -7.66 11.86
N LEU A 23 -29.34 -8.36 10.72
CA LEU A 23 -30.26 -8.22 9.59
C LEU A 23 -31.68 -8.64 9.95
N THR A 24 -31.84 -9.74 10.72
CA THR A 24 -33.16 -10.21 11.19
C THR A 24 -33.80 -9.19 12.13
N ALA A 25 -33.03 -8.62 13.07
CA ALA A 25 -33.51 -7.60 13.98
C ALA A 25 -33.93 -6.33 13.22
N LEU A 26 -33.14 -5.91 12.22
CA LEU A 26 -33.45 -4.75 11.40
C LEU A 26 -34.67 -5.00 10.53
N HIS A 27 -34.84 -6.19 9.97
CA HIS A 27 -36.03 -6.59 9.22
C HIS A 27 -37.28 -6.52 10.11
N ALA A 28 -37.23 -7.08 11.32
CA ALA A 28 -38.33 -7.01 12.28
C ALA A 28 -38.68 -5.57 12.69
N ALA A 29 -37.65 -4.71 12.90
CA ALA A 29 -37.83 -3.30 13.23
C ALA A 29 -38.50 -2.47 12.12
N ASN A 30 -38.34 -2.90 10.85
CA ASN A 30 -39.01 -2.29 9.69
C ASN A 30 -40.35 -2.95 9.31
N GLY A 31 -40.99 -3.63 10.27
CA GLY A 31 -42.35 -4.16 10.12
C GLY A 31 -42.43 -5.63 9.69
N GLY A 32 -41.33 -6.28 9.33
CA GLY A 32 -41.26 -7.73 9.10
C GLY A 32 -42.17 -8.30 7.99
N GLY A 33 -42.82 -7.45 7.21
CA GLY A 33 -43.85 -7.86 6.24
C GLY A 33 -43.31 -8.25 4.86
N ASP A 34 -42.17 -7.68 4.50
CA ASP A 34 -41.53 -7.93 3.19
C ASP A 34 -40.41 -8.97 3.32
N ALA A 35 -40.11 -9.68 2.21
CA ALA A 35 -38.96 -10.58 2.20
C ALA A 35 -37.63 -9.81 2.36
N MET A 36 -36.61 -10.42 2.99
CA MET A 36 -35.31 -9.81 3.20
C MET A 36 -34.55 -9.47 1.90
N ASP A 37 -34.96 -10.03 0.78
CA ASP A 37 -34.47 -9.76 -0.58
C ASP A 37 -35.33 -8.74 -1.34
N SER A 38 -36.30 -8.09 -0.67
CA SER A 38 -37.17 -7.11 -1.29
C SER A 38 -36.51 -5.75 -1.47
N ALA A 39 -36.93 -4.99 -2.49
CA ALA A 39 -36.49 -3.61 -2.68
C ALA A 39 -36.88 -2.70 -1.51
N ALA A 40 -38.00 -2.97 -0.84
CA ALA A 40 -38.45 -2.21 0.33
C ALA A 40 -37.46 -2.40 1.50
N PHE A 41 -37.01 -3.63 1.75
CA PHE A 41 -36.03 -3.91 2.80
C PHE A 41 -34.65 -3.31 2.46
N ALA A 42 -34.20 -3.40 1.20
CA ALA A 42 -32.98 -2.75 0.75
C ALA A 42 -33.03 -1.22 0.96
N THR A 43 -34.15 -0.57 0.63
CA THR A 43 -34.35 0.87 0.88
C THR A 43 -34.31 1.21 2.38
N ALA A 44 -34.86 0.34 3.23
CA ALA A 44 -34.80 0.53 4.67
C ALA A 44 -33.35 0.38 5.23
N LEU A 45 -32.57 -0.55 4.67
CA LEU A 45 -31.14 -0.71 4.97
C LEU A 45 -30.37 0.55 4.58
N ASP A 46 -30.53 1.04 3.36
CA ASP A 46 -29.88 2.26 2.87
C ASP A 46 -30.23 3.47 3.76
N ALA A 47 -31.50 3.60 4.16
CA ALA A 47 -31.94 4.68 5.03
C ALA A 47 -31.33 4.62 6.44
N SER A 48 -30.99 3.44 6.92
CA SER A 48 -30.36 3.20 8.22
C SER A 48 -28.85 3.27 8.21
N ASP A 49 -28.22 3.24 7.03
CA ASP A 49 -26.76 3.28 6.89
C ASP A 49 -26.21 4.68 7.30
N PRO A 50 -25.37 4.77 8.33
CA PRO A 50 -24.73 6.02 8.71
C PRO A 50 -23.81 6.61 7.63
N LEU A 51 -23.38 5.81 6.65
CA LEU A 51 -22.50 6.22 5.57
C LEU A 51 -23.25 6.56 4.27
N ARG A 52 -24.59 6.45 4.22
CA ARG A 52 -25.40 6.67 3.01
C ARG A 52 -25.10 7.98 2.28
N ASP A 53 -24.80 9.05 3.02
CA ASP A 53 -24.56 10.37 2.44
C ASP A 53 -23.19 10.46 1.70
N PHE A 54 -22.28 9.53 1.98
CA PHE A 54 -20.99 9.50 1.31
C PHE A 54 -21.10 9.12 -0.18
N ARG A 55 -22.12 8.34 -0.58
CA ARG A 55 -22.33 7.99 -1.99
C ARG A 55 -22.41 9.23 -2.90
N ALA A 56 -23.05 10.30 -2.43
CA ALA A 56 -23.19 11.55 -3.17
C ALA A 56 -21.85 12.32 -3.37
N ARG A 57 -20.79 11.91 -2.72
CA ARG A 57 -19.45 12.49 -2.88
C ARG A 57 -18.66 11.91 -4.05
N PHE A 58 -19.19 10.87 -4.72
CA PHE A 58 -18.53 10.16 -5.81
C PHE A 58 -19.32 10.25 -7.11
N ALA A 59 -18.60 10.36 -8.23
CA ALA A 59 -19.18 10.24 -9.55
C ALA A 59 -19.53 8.78 -9.83
N ILE A 60 -20.82 8.49 -9.94
CA ILE A 60 -21.31 7.16 -10.27
C ILE A 60 -21.34 7.00 -11.79
N PRO A 61 -20.73 5.92 -12.36
CA PRO A 61 -20.82 5.64 -13.78
C PRO A 61 -22.28 5.47 -14.22
N GLN A 62 -22.62 6.10 -15.35
CA GLN A 62 -23.99 6.06 -15.87
C GLN A 62 -24.21 4.83 -16.76
N HIS A 63 -25.42 4.30 -16.72
CA HIS A 63 -25.92 3.32 -17.67
C HIS A 63 -27.18 3.87 -18.35
N GLY A 64 -27.03 4.43 -19.55
CA GLY A 64 -28.05 5.27 -20.16
C GLY A 64 -28.23 6.56 -19.37
N ASP A 65 -29.44 6.89 -18.96
CA ASP A 65 -29.79 8.06 -18.18
C ASP A 65 -29.88 7.78 -16.66
N GLU A 66 -29.51 6.56 -16.22
CA GLU A 66 -29.60 6.13 -14.83
C GLU A 66 -28.21 5.87 -14.23
N ASP A 67 -28.09 6.01 -12.90
CA ASP A 67 -26.92 5.61 -12.15
C ASP A 67 -26.67 4.11 -12.30
N GLY A 68 -25.46 3.72 -12.70
CA GLY A 68 -25.04 2.32 -12.75
C GLY A 68 -24.89 1.72 -11.34
N VAL A 69 -25.06 0.41 -11.25
CA VAL A 69 -24.69 -0.36 -10.07
C VAL A 69 -23.20 -0.70 -10.18
N TYR A 70 -22.36 0.09 -9.50
CA TYR A 70 -20.90 -0.06 -9.59
C TYR A 70 -20.35 -0.89 -8.41
N LEU A 71 -19.98 -2.12 -8.68
CA LEU A 71 -19.42 -3.07 -7.71
C LEU A 71 -17.96 -3.45 -8.03
N CYS A 72 -17.26 -2.63 -8.85
CA CYS A 72 -15.91 -2.90 -9.32
C CYS A 72 -14.80 -2.14 -8.55
N GLY A 73 -15.09 -1.65 -7.34
CA GLY A 73 -14.12 -0.94 -6.48
C GLY A 73 -12.86 -1.76 -6.17
N ASN A 74 -12.96 -3.08 -6.24
CA ASN A 74 -11.84 -4.01 -6.14
C ASN A 74 -10.83 -3.91 -7.31
N SER A 75 -11.22 -3.29 -8.41
CA SER A 75 -10.37 -3.06 -9.58
C SER A 75 -10.00 -1.59 -9.75
N LEU A 76 -10.99 -0.70 -9.66
CA LEU A 76 -10.82 0.75 -9.71
C LEU A 76 -11.90 1.42 -8.85
N GLY A 77 -11.48 2.27 -7.91
CA GLY A 77 -12.40 3.05 -7.10
C GLY A 77 -13.12 4.15 -7.90
N LEU A 78 -14.23 4.64 -7.36
CA LEU A 78 -14.99 5.74 -7.95
C LEU A 78 -14.22 7.06 -7.85
N LEU A 79 -14.48 7.98 -8.78
CA LEU A 79 -13.91 9.32 -8.76
C LEU A 79 -14.58 10.17 -7.67
N PRO A 80 -13.86 10.64 -6.61
CA PRO A 80 -14.38 11.65 -5.70
C PRO A 80 -14.58 12.98 -6.45
N HIS A 81 -15.71 13.68 -6.22
CA HIS A 81 -16.02 14.93 -6.90
C HIS A 81 -14.94 16.00 -6.66
N ASP A 82 -14.43 16.11 -5.43
CA ASP A 82 -13.42 17.11 -5.04
C ASP A 82 -12.08 16.96 -5.77
N THR A 83 -11.80 15.78 -6.34
CA THR A 83 -10.53 15.50 -7.04
C THR A 83 -10.26 16.49 -8.17
N ARG A 84 -11.31 16.91 -8.92
CA ARG A 84 -11.15 17.86 -10.03
C ARG A 84 -10.58 19.18 -9.55
N ASP A 85 -11.16 19.73 -8.48
CA ASP A 85 -10.80 21.04 -7.96
C ASP A 85 -9.39 21.04 -7.38
N VAL A 86 -9.03 19.96 -6.67
CA VAL A 86 -7.66 19.78 -6.15
C VAL A 86 -6.63 19.73 -7.28
N VAL A 87 -6.88 18.91 -8.30
CA VAL A 87 -5.97 18.79 -9.46
C VAL A 87 -5.91 20.10 -10.23
N GLN A 88 -7.05 20.73 -10.50
CA GLN A 88 -7.11 22.02 -11.21
C GLN A 88 -6.34 23.09 -10.44
N GLY A 89 -6.49 23.15 -9.11
CA GLY A 89 -5.74 24.09 -8.28
C GLY A 89 -4.23 23.91 -8.37
N GLN A 90 -3.73 22.67 -8.50
CA GLN A 90 -2.29 22.41 -8.70
C GLN A 90 -1.83 22.82 -10.11
N LEU A 91 -2.66 22.60 -11.14
CA LEU A 91 -2.36 23.05 -12.50
C LEU A 91 -2.30 24.58 -12.59
N ASP A 92 -3.25 25.28 -11.95
CA ASP A 92 -3.28 26.75 -11.91
C ASP A 92 -2.08 27.32 -11.13
N LYS A 93 -1.71 26.67 -10.02
CA LYS A 93 -0.49 27.01 -9.26
C LYS A 93 0.74 26.90 -10.15
N TRP A 94 0.86 25.79 -10.90
CA TRP A 94 1.96 25.59 -11.83
C TRP A 94 1.99 26.65 -12.93
N ALA A 95 0.85 26.88 -13.58
CA ALA A 95 0.74 27.90 -14.64
C ALA A 95 1.12 29.30 -14.16
N ARG A 96 0.69 29.68 -12.93
CA ARG A 96 0.94 31.00 -12.34
C ARG A 96 2.35 31.15 -11.78
N GLY A 97 2.82 30.14 -11.06
CA GLY A 97 4.01 30.23 -10.21
C GLY A 97 5.26 29.54 -10.75
N GLY A 98 5.11 28.57 -11.67
CA GLY A 98 6.23 27.75 -12.15
C GLY A 98 6.97 27.12 -10.97
N VAL A 99 8.30 27.28 -10.93
CA VAL A 99 9.16 26.73 -9.87
C VAL A 99 8.81 27.19 -8.45
N LYS A 100 8.13 28.32 -8.30
CA LYS A 100 7.70 28.83 -6.98
C LYS A 100 6.69 27.89 -6.29
N GLY A 101 5.93 27.12 -7.07
CA GLY A 101 4.99 26.13 -6.56
C GLY A 101 5.63 25.05 -5.68
N HIS A 102 6.95 24.86 -5.74
CA HIS A 102 7.66 23.99 -4.81
C HIS A 102 7.51 24.39 -3.33
N PHE A 103 7.28 25.68 -3.06
CA PHE A 103 7.25 26.25 -1.71
C PHE A 103 5.97 27.02 -1.41
N GLU A 104 5.02 27.08 -2.37
CA GLU A 104 3.77 27.83 -2.24
C GLU A 104 2.68 26.94 -1.64
N GLU A 105 2.03 27.42 -0.56
CA GLU A 105 0.85 26.80 0.03
C GLU A 105 -0.40 26.98 -0.88
N PRO A 106 -1.41 26.11 -0.78
CA PRO A 106 -1.43 24.85 -0.05
C PRO A 106 -0.69 23.74 -0.82
N LEU A 107 -0.25 22.71 -0.14
CA LEU A 107 0.44 21.55 -0.70
C LEU A 107 1.72 21.93 -1.48
N PRO A 108 2.77 22.42 -0.81
CA PRO A 108 4.04 22.75 -1.46
C PRO A 108 4.68 21.48 -2.03
N TRP A 109 5.04 21.49 -3.30
CA TRP A 109 5.52 20.28 -4.00
C TRP A 109 6.83 19.71 -3.44
N ALA A 110 7.66 20.57 -2.83
CA ALA A 110 8.90 20.10 -2.19
C ALA A 110 8.66 19.27 -0.93
N ARG A 111 7.41 19.19 -0.45
CA ARG A 111 6.94 18.46 0.73
C ARG A 111 5.72 17.57 0.44
N CYS A 112 5.48 17.23 -0.83
CA CYS A 112 4.27 16.50 -1.22
C CYS A 112 4.14 15.12 -0.54
N GLU A 113 5.25 14.54 -0.11
CA GLU A 113 5.28 13.28 0.62
C GLU A 113 4.85 13.38 2.10
N GLU A 114 4.83 14.58 2.68
CA GLU A 114 4.58 14.76 4.13
C GLU A 114 3.09 14.66 4.51
N ALA A 115 2.19 14.98 3.58
CA ALA A 115 0.75 15.03 3.86
C ALA A 115 0.05 13.66 3.84
N LEU A 116 0.62 12.67 3.16
CA LEU A 116 -0.06 11.40 2.89
C LEU A 116 0.17 10.30 3.95
N PRO A 117 1.36 10.17 4.57
CA PRO A 117 1.62 9.12 5.56
C PRO A 117 0.66 9.15 6.74
N GLU A 118 0.34 10.34 7.27
CA GLU A 118 -0.60 10.49 8.39
C GLU A 118 -1.99 9.98 8.05
N LEU A 119 -2.47 10.26 6.84
CA LEU A 119 -3.78 9.77 6.36
C LEU A 119 -3.78 8.25 6.15
N MET A 120 -2.65 7.67 5.79
CA MET A 120 -2.51 6.23 5.61
C MET A 120 -2.36 5.49 6.93
N ALA A 121 -1.81 6.13 7.96
CA ALA A 121 -1.52 5.52 9.24
C ALA A 121 -2.74 4.85 9.87
N GLU A 122 -3.87 5.53 9.88
CA GLU A 122 -5.13 5.02 10.41
C GLU A 122 -5.67 3.84 9.59
N ILE A 123 -5.48 3.89 8.25
CA ILE A 123 -5.95 2.85 7.33
C ILE A 123 -5.17 1.55 7.49
N VAL A 124 -3.86 1.64 7.72
CA VAL A 124 -2.98 0.45 7.78
C VAL A 124 -2.58 0.07 9.21
N GLY A 125 -3.04 0.82 10.21
CA GLY A 125 -2.77 0.53 11.62
C GLY A 125 -1.29 0.76 11.98
N CYS A 126 -0.82 2.00 11.80
CA CYS A 126 0.47 2.47 12.27
C CYS A 126 0.27 3.40 13.46
N SER A 127 1.11 3.32 14.48
CA SER A 127 1.03 4.26 15.60
C SER A 127 1.48 5.66 15.19
N PRO A 128 0.89 6.72 15.77
CA PRO A 128 1.23 8.10 15.40
C PRO A 128 2.72 8.44 15.52
N GLU A 129 3.42 7.80 16.46
CA GLU A 129 4.84 8.02 16.71
C GLU A 129 5.75 7.42 15.63
N CYS A 130 5.22 6.43 14.88
CA CYS A 130 5.97 5.66 13.89
C CYS A 130 5.63 6.03 12.44
N VAL A 131 4.61 6.85 12.20
CA VAL A 131 4.10 7.18 10.85
C VAL A 131 5.21 7.60 9.89
N GLU A 132 6.01 8.57 10.28
CA GLU A 132 7.10 9.11 9.45
C GLU A 132 8.22 8.10 9.19
N THR A 133 8.27 7.03 9.97
CA THR A 133 9.28 5.98 9.88
C THR A 133 8.81 4.81 9.07
N GLU A 134 7.52 4.47 9.19
CA GLU A 134 6.97 3.22 8.69
C GLU A 134 6.23 3.37 7.36
N ILE A 135 5.66 4.55 7.08
CA ILE A 135 4.78 4.74 5.93
C ILE A 135 5.41 5.68 4.90
N ALA A 136 5.31 5.28 3.64
CA ALA A 136 5.58 6.17 2.52
C ALA A 136 4.58 5.95 1.39
N VAL A 137 4.29 7.02 0.65
CA VAL A 137 3.46 7.00 -0.56
C VAL A 137 4.33 7.41 -1.74
N ALA A 138 4.58 6.46 -2.63
CA ALA A 138 5.46 6.64 -3.77
C ALA A 138 5.22 5.56 -4.84
N ASN A 139 5.66 5.81 -6.05
CA ASN A 139 5.73 4.86 -7.16
C ASN A 139 4.42 4.11 -7.46
N SER A 140 4.50 2.98 -8.15
CA SER A 140 3.44 1.98 -8.28
C SER A 140 3.69 0.80 -7.34
N LEU A 141 2.66 -0.01 -7.08
CA LEU A 141 2.77 -1.21 -6.24
C LEU A 141 3.93 -2.11 -6.69
N SER A 142 4.00 -2.46 -7.97
CA SER A 142 5.06 -3.35 -8.49
C SER A 142 6.46 -2.77 -8.30
N VAL A 143 6.64 -1.45 -8.46
CA VAL A 143 7.93 -0.79 -8.21
C VAL A 143 8.26 -0.85 -6.71
N ASN A 144 7.30 -0.52 -5.85
CA ASN A 144 7.48 -0.60 -4.40
C ASN A 144 7.83 -2.04 -3.96
N LEU A 145 7.12 -3.04 -4.49
CA LEU A 145 7.39 -4.45 -4.21
C LEU A 145 8.82 -4.84 -4.61
N HIS A 146 9.28 -4.42 -5.79
CA HIS A 146 10.66 -4.65 -6.22
C HIS A 146 11.70 -3.95 -5.33
N LEU A 147 11.45 -2.71 -4.92
CA LEU A 147 12.35 -1.96 -4.01
C LEU A 147 12.41 -2.59 -2.62
N LEU A 148 11.26 -3.06 -2.11
CA LEU A 148 11.18 -3.80 -0.85
C LEU A 148 11.91 -5.13 -0.95
N MET A 149 11.71 -5.91 -2.01
CA MET A 149 12.45 -7.15 -2.23
C MET A 149 13.96 -6.90 -2.42
N ALA A 150 14.38 -5.82 -3.08
CA ALA A 150 15.80 -5.47 -3.19
C ALA A 150 16.45 -5.24 -1.81
N ALA A 151 15.69 -4.75 -0.82
CA ALA A 151 16.18 -4.57 0.54
C ALA A 151 16.09 -5.84 1.39
N PHE A 152 14.99 -6.58 1.28
CA PHE A 152 14.60 -7.65 2.22
C PHE A 152 14.82 -9.07 1.70
N TYR A 153 14.69 -9.32 0.40
CA TYR A 153 15.05 -10.61 -0.20
C TYR A 153 16.56 -10.67 -0.40
N ARG A 154 17.26 -11.28 0.56
CA ARG A 154 18.73 -11.41 0.60
C ARG A 154 19.12 -12.88 0.50
N PRO A 155 18.93 -13.52 -0.67
CA PRO A 155 19.12 -14.94 -0.82
C PRO A 155 20.60 -15.35 -0.68
N THR A 156 20.79 -16.56 -0.13
CA THR A 156 22.06 -17.28 -0.10
C THR A 156 21.93 -18.61 -0.86
N ALA A 157 23.01 -19.34 -1.02
CA ALA A 157 22.96 -20.66 -1.65
C ALA A 157 21.99 -21.62 -0.90
N GLU A 158 21.92 -21.50 0.42
CA GLU A 158 21.08 -22.33 1.29
C GLU A 158 19.67 -21.78 1.45
N ARG A 159 19.52 -20.44 1.52
CA ARG A 159 18.27 -19.74 1.78
C ARG A 159 17.92 -18.80 0.64
N ASN A 160 17.22 -19.31 -0.36
CA ASN A 160 16.82 -18.56 -1.55
C ASN A 160 15.34 -18.72 -1.92
N VAL A 161 14.59 -19.46 -1.12
CA VAL A 161 13.17 -19.73 -1.42
C VAL A 161 12.30 -18.53 -1.05
N ILE A 162 11.42 -18.17 -1.97
CA ILE A 162 10.25 -17.30 -1.71
C ILE A 162 9.01 -18.18 -1.70
N LEU A 163 8.18 -18.02 -0.67
CA LEU A 163 6.91 -18.71 -0.52
C LEU A 163 5.77 -17.72 -0.72
N ILE A 164 4.85 -18.06 -1.65
CA ILE A 164 3.65 -17.28 -1.99
C ILE A 164 2.41 -18.18 -1.96
N GLU A 165 1.21 -17.60 -1.98
CA GLU A 165 0.00 -18.37 -2.25
C GLU A 165 -0.06 -18.83 -3.71
N ALA A 166 -0.64 -20.00 -3.96
CA ALA A 166 -1.00 -20.42 -5.30
C ALA A 166 -2.06 -19.48 -5.89
N ALA A 167 -1.99 -19.24 -7.20
CA ALA A 167 -2.81 -18.26 -7.89
C ALA A 167 -2.69 -16.83 -7.27
N ALA A 168 -1.50 -16.47 -6.77
CA ALA A 168 -1.16 -15.07 -6.49
C ALA A 168 -1.46 -14.20 -7.72
N PHE A 169 -1.76 -12.93 -7.50
CA PHE A 169 -1.99 -12.03 -8.63
C PHE A 169 -0.80 -12.08 -9.60
N PRO A 170 -1.04 -12.14 -10.92
CA PRO A 170 0.03 -12.36 -11.90
C PRO A 170 1.21 -11.38 -11.76
N SER A 171 0.96 -10.12 -11.39
CA SER A 171 2.02 -9.13 -11.17
C SER A 171 2.99 -9.55 -10.06
N ASP A 172 2.48 -10.08 -8.95
CA ASP A 172 3.31 -10.49 -7.81
C ASP A 172 4.13 -11.72 -8.16
N ARG A 173 3.48 -12.69 -8.82
CA ARG A 173 4.18 -13.88 -9.28
C ARG A 173 5.28 -13.53 -10.27
N TYR A 174 5.06 -12.56 -11.18
CA TYR A 174 6.11 -12.08 -12.10
C TYR A 174 7.22 -11.34 -11.35
N ALA A 175 6.86 -10.48 -10.40
CA ALA A 175 7.83 -9.74 -9.60
C ALA A 175 8.73 -10.69 -8.80
N VAL A 176 8.14 -11.65 -8.10
CA VAL A 176 8.86 -12.67 -7.33
C VAL A 176 9.77 -13.50 -8.23
N THR A 177 9.22 -14.03 -9.33
CA THR A 177 10.00 -14.84 -10.29
C THR A 177 11.18 -14.06 -10.84
N SER A 178 10.97 -12.78 -11.21
CA SER A 178 12.03 -11.94 -11.75
C SER A 178 13.12 -11.62 -10.72
N GLN A 179 12.77 -11.46 -9.44
CA GLN A 179 13.74 -11.26 -8.35
C GLN A 179 14.59 -12.51 -8.11
N ILE A 180 13.97 -13.70 -8.13
CA ILE A 180 14.71 -14.95 -8.03
C ILE A 180 15.74 -15.06 -9.15
N VAL A 181 15.33 -14.81 -10.41
CA VAL A 181 16.23 -14.83 -11.58
C VAL A 181 17.30 -13.75 -11.49
N HIS A 182 16.93 -12.53 -11.06
CA HIS A 182 17.86 -11.41 -10.90
C HIS A 182 18.99 -11.73 -9.91
N HIS A 183 18.71 -12.50 -8.88
CA HIS A 183 19.70 -12.97 -7.91
C HIS A 183 20.44 -14.24 -8.35
N GLY A 184 20.19 -14.75 -9.56
CA GLY A 184 20.91 -15.90 -10.14
C GLY A 184 20.38 -17.26 -9.70
N PHE A 185 19.15 -17.35 -9.16
CA PHE A 185 18.52 -18.59 -8.76
C PHE A 185 17.48 -19.06 -9.78
N ASP A 186 17.14 -20.36 -9.73
CA ASP A 186 16.13 -20.95 -10.59
C ASP A 186 14.76 -20.92 -9.89
N PRO A 187 13.74 -20.27 -10.49
CA PRO A 187 12.38 -20.26 -9.95
C PRO A 187 11.77 -21.65 -9.75
N ALA A 188 12.18 -22.65 -10.53
CA ALA A 188 11.67 -24.02 -10.38
C ALA A 188 12.04 -24.63 -9.00
N THR A 189 13.10 -24.15 -8.36
CA THR A 189 13.59 -24.63 -7.06
C THR A 189 13.44 -23.61 -5.94
N SER A 190 13.30 -22.32 -6.29
CA SER A 190 13.33 -21.21 -5.34
C SER A 190 11.95 -20.52 -5.18
N LEU A 191 10.92 -20.95 -5.91
CA LEU A 191 9.55 -20.51 -5.72
C LEU A 191 8.70 -21.66 -5.18
N VAL A 192 8.06 -21.43 -4.04
CA VAL A 192 7.09 -22.36 -3.44
C VAL A 192 5.72 -21.72 -3.42
N GLU A 193 4.74 -22.40 -4.01
CA GLU A 193 3.34 -21.96 -4.07
C GLU A 193 2.49 -22.82 -3.13
N VAL A 194 1.87 -22.19 -2.12
CA VAL A 194 0.97 -22.85 -1.17
C VAL A 194 -0.40 -23.02 -1.80
N LYS A 195 -0.87 -24.26 -1.93
CA LYS A 195 -2.14 -24.60 -2.57
C LYS A 195 -3.23 -24.84 -1.55
N SER A 196 -4.49 -24.60 -1.94
CA SER A 196 -5.63 -25.07 -1.18
C SER A 196 -5.63 -26.61 -1.13
N PRO A 197 -5.86 -27.22 0.04
CA PRO A 197 -5.99 -28.68 0.15
C PRO A 197 -7.28 -29.20 -0.48
N ALA A 198 -8.31 -28.36 -0.63
CA ALA A 198 -9.62 -28.77 -1.16
C ALA A 198 -9.67 -28.78 -2.70
N THR A 199 -8.96 -27.86 -3.35
CA THR A 199 -8.92 -27.74 -4.82
C THR A 199 -7.65 -27.06 -5.30
N ALA A 200 -7.15 -27.50 -6.45
CA ALA A 200 -6.00 -26.86 -7.11
C ALA A 200 -6.39 -25.52 -7.78
N ASN A 201 -7.68 -25.28 -7.97
CA ASN A 201 -8.21 -24.09 -8.63
C ASN A 201 -8.97 -23.22 -7.61
N LEU A 202 -8.42 -22.08 -7.22
CA LEU A 202 -9.06 -21.14 -6.29
C LEU A 202 -10.36 -20.55 -6.85
N MET A 203 -10.56 -20.56 -8.17
CA MET A 203 -11.83 -20.16 -8.79
C MET A 203 -13.00 -21.08 -8.41
N ASP A 204 -12.72 -22.32 -8.00
CA ASP A 204 -13.73 -23.27 -7.53
C ASP A 204 -14.04 -23.10 -6.01
N GLY A 205 -13.74 -21.93 -5.46
CA GLY A 205 -13.98 -21.62 -4.03
C GLY A 205 -12.94 -22.18 -3.07
N GLY A 206 -11.74 -22.51 -3.59
CA GLY A 206 -10.64 -23.00 -2.77
C GLY A 206 -10.15 -21.96 -1.76
N ILE A 207 -10.11 -22.34 -0.51
CA ILE A 207 -9.51 -21.57 0.59
C ILE A 207 -8.18 -22.20 0.97
N ILE A 208 -7.20 -21.39 1.34
CA ILE A 208 -5.93 -21.85 1.91
C ILE A 208 -6.00 -21.63 3.42
N PRO A 209 -6.26 -22.66 4.21
CA PRO A 209 -6.32 -22.54 5.67
C PRO A 209 -4.99 -22.05 6.24
N THR A 210 -5.04 -21.27 7.33
CA THR A 210 -3.84 -20.73 8.01
C THR A 210 -2.87 -21.81 8.42
N GLU A 211 -3.37 -22.95 8.91
CA GLU A 211 -2.55 -24.14 9.26
C GLU A 211 -1.82 -24.74 8.05
N THR A 212 -2.39 -24.64 6.85
CA THR A 212 -1.73 -25.08 5.60
C THR A 212 -0.56 -24.15 5.26
N ILE A 213 -0.73 -22.84 5.45
CA ILE A 213 0.34 -21.84 5.27
C ILE A 213 1.47 -22.11 6.28
N ILE A 214 1.12 -22.27 7.55
CA ILE A 214 2.07 -22.56 8.63
C ILE A 214 2.85 -23.84 8.34
N ALA A 215 2.18 -24.92 7.94
CA ALA A 215 2.82 -26.18 7.59
C ALA A 215 3.78 -26.03 6.40
N ALA A 216 3.42 -25.21 5.39
CA ALA A 216 4.29 -24.95 4.26
C ALA A 216 5.52 -24.12 4.65
N ILE A 217 5.37 -23.16 5.57
CA ILE A 217 6.49 -22.39 6.14
C ILE A 217 7.43 -23.34 6.89
N ASP A 218 6.91 -24.18 7.79
CA ASP A 218 7.70 -25.13 8.57
C ASP A 218 8.47 -26.12 7.70
N ALA A 219 7.81 -26.64 6.65
CA ALA A 219 8.43 -27.58 5.71
C ALA A 219 9.58 -26.95 4.90
N ASN A 220 9.63 -25.63 4.78
CA ASN A 220 10.63 -24.91 4.00
C ASN A 220 11.54 -23.98 4.83
N LYS A 221 11.37 -23.90 6.15
CA LYS A 221 12.01 -22.89 7.02
C LYS A 221 13.52 -22.79 6.87
N ASP A 222 14.21 -23.89 6.58
CA ASP A 222 15.66 -23.92 6.43
C ASP A 222 16.15 -23.32 5.10
N ARG A 223 15.25 -23.18 4.11
CA ARG A 223 15.52 -22.64 2.79
C ARG A 223 14.83 -21.31 2.51
N LEU A 224 13.84 -20.93 3.36
CA LEU A 224 13.09 -19.71 3.20
C LEU A 224 13.95 -18.47 3.43
N SER A 225 13.84 -17.50 2.53
CA SER A 225 14.35 -16.14 2.65
C SER A 225 13.19 -15.14 2.81
N LEU A 226 12.08 -15.38 2.11
CA LEU A 226 10.93 -14.48 2.09
C LEU A 226 9.62 -15.28 2.05
N VAL A 227 8.65 -14.87 2.88
CA VAL A 227 7.25 -15.22 2.76
C VAL A 227 6.51 -13.98 2.26
N LEU A 228 5.78 -14.07 1.15
CA LEU A 228 5.03 -12.97 0.55
C LEU A 228 3.64 -13.45 0.17
N PHE A 229 2.62 -12.93 0.82
CA PHE A 229 1.22 -13.25 0.54
C PHE A 229 0.43 -11.97 0.25
N SER A 230 -0.68 -12.13 -0.47
CA SER A 230 -1.70 -11.08 -0.48
C SER A 230 -2.39 -11.01 0.89
N GLY A 231 -2.74 -9.81 1.36
CA GLY A 231 -3.56 -9.68 2.57
C GLY A 231 -4.97 -10.18 2.34
N LEU A 232 -5.51 -9.93 1.15
CA LEU A 232 -6.79 -10.42 0.68
C LEU A 232 -6.65 -10.95 -0.75
N GLN A 233 -6.99 -12.22 -0.93
CA GLN A 233 -6.84 -12.93 -2.20
C GLN A 233 -7.84 -12.44 -3.24
N TYR A 234 -7.38 -12.00 -4.39
CA TYR A 234 -8.20 -11.28 -5.39
C TYR A 234 -9.27 -12.13 -6.08
N LEU A 235 -9.11 -13.45 -6.16
CA LEU A 235 -10.10 -14.35 -6.79
C LEU A 235 -11.13 -14.86 -5.77
N SER A 236 -10.66 -15.40 -4.64
CA SER A 236 -11.51 -16.03 -3.65
C SER A 236 -12.12 -15.04 -2.68
N GLY A 237 -11.55 -13.84 -2.54
CA GLY A 237 -11.91 -12.87 -1.49
C GLY A 237 -11.45 -13.29 -0.09
N GLN A 238 -10.65 -14.35 0.05
CA GLN A 238 -10.14 -14.80 1.34
C GLN A 238 -9.25 -13.72 1.97
N TYR A 239 -9.61 -13.29 3.17
CA TYR A 239 -8.74 -12.50 4.03
C TYR A 239 -7.84 -13.43 4.82
N PHE A 240 -6.52 -13.33 4.61
CA PHE A 240 -5.56 -14.17 5.30
C PHE A 240 -5.34 -13.67 6.74
N ASP A 241 -5.02 -14.60 7.62
CA ASP A 241 -4.70 -14.30 9.03
C ASP A 241 -3.27 -13.74 9.14
N ILE A 242 -3.15 -12.44 8.80
CA ILE A 242 -1.88 -11.71 8.78
C ILE A 242 -1.14 -11.82 10.12
N PRO A 243 -1.78 -11.54 11.28
CA PRO A 243 -1.08 -11.58 12.57
C PRO A 243 -0.55 -12.98 12.91
N THR A 244 -1.35 -14.03 12.70
CA THR A 244 -0.93 -15.41 13.04
C THR A 244 0.23 -15.88 12.18
N VAL A 245 0.17 -15.66 10.86
CA VAL A 245 1.26 -16.06 9.95
C VAL A 245 2.53 -15.25 10.24
N THR A 246 2.40 -13.95 10.49
CA THR A 246 3.54 -13.08 10.83
C THR A 246 4.20 -13.50 12.13
N ALA A 247 3.41 -13.74 13.18
CA ALA A 247 3.91 -14.19 14.47
C ALA A 247 4.64 -15.54 14.39
N HIS A 248 4.12 -16.47 13.54
CA HIS A 248 4.77 -17.76 13.33
C HIS A 248 6.15 -17.62 12.68
N VAL A 249 6.30 -16.79 11.65
CA VAL A 249 7.60 -16.51 11.02
C VAL A 249 8.59 -15.94 12.05
N HIS A 250 8.14 -15.00 12.87
CA HIS A 250 8.99 -14.42 13.91
C HIS A 250 9.36 -15.41 15.01
N ALA A 251 8.48 -16.34 15.37
CA ALA A 251 8.79 -17.41 16.31
C ALA A 251 9.89 -18.34 15.77
N ILE A 252 9.86 -18.70 14.48
CA ILE A 252 10.93 -19.45 13.82
C ILE A 252 12.25 -18.68 13.89
N ASN A 253 12.23 -17.38 13.56
CA ASN A 253 13.42 -16.54 13.59
C ASN A 253 14.02 -16.43 15.00
N ALA A 254 13.17 -16.33 16.04
CA ALA A 254 13.60 -16.24 17.44
C ALA A 254 14.22 -17.55 17.95
N ALA A 255 13.75 -18.69 17.44
CA ALA A 255 14.27 -20.01 17.79
C ALA A 255 15.52 -20.42 16.99
N ALA A 256 15.85 -19.69 15.92
CA ALA A 256 16.96 -20.04 15.04
C ALA A 256 18.32 -19.80 15.71
N PRO A 257 19.36 -20.61 15.40
CA PRO A 257 20.71 -20.40 15.89
C PRO A 257 21.24 -18.98 15.59
N ALA A 258 22.08 -18.46 16.48
CA ALA A 258 22.69 -17.15 16.27
C ALA A 258 23.46 -17.09 14.94
N GLY A 259 23.22 -15.99 14.18
CA GLY A 259 23.84 -15.81 12.86
C GLY A 259 23.04 -16.41 11.69
N THR A 260 21.94 -17.14 11.96
CA THR A 260 21.04 -17.59 10.89
C THR A 260 20.36 -16.37 10.25
N PRO A 261 20.38 -16.21 8.92
CA PRO A 261 19.63 -15.15 8.24
C PRO A 261 18.13 -15.30 8.53
N PRO A 262 17.43 -14.23 8.92
CA PRO A 262 15.99 -14.30 9.24
C PRO A 262 15.17 -14.58 7.98
N ILE A 263 14.04 -15.24 8.17
CA ILE A 263 12.95 -15.27 7.19
C ILE A 263 12.22 -13.92 7.31
N ILE A 264 12.02 -13.26 6.21
CA ILE A 264 11.25 -12.00 6.13
C ILE A 264 9.81 -12.31 5.76
N ILE A 265 8.85 -11.57 6.32
CA ILE A 265 7.44 -11.65 5.99
C ILE A 265 6.93 -10.35 5.39
N GLY A 266 6.46 -10.40 4.14
CA GLY A 266 5.89 -9.27 3.40
C GLY A 266 4.44 -9.53 2.99
N TRP A 267 3.66 -8.45 2.78
CA TRP A 267 2.27 -8.52 2.39
C TRP A 267 1.95 -7.59 1.22
N ASP A 268 1.29 -8.11 0.17
CA ASP A 268 0.60 -7.29 -0.81
C ASP A 268 -0.82 -6.99 -0.31
N LEU A 269 -1.09 -5.73 -0.05
CA LEU A 269 -2.36 -5.27 0.51
C LEU A 269 -3.25 -4.59 -0.54
N ALA A 270 -3.04 -4.88 -1.83
CA ALA A 270 -3.77 -4.25 -2.93
C ALA A 270 -5.30 -4.36 -2.78
N HIS A 271 -5.79 -5.45 -2.18
CA HIS A 271 -7.22 -5.67 -1.92
C HIS A 271 -7.61 -5.46 -0.45
N ALA A 272 -6.63 -5.28 0.45
CA ALA A 272 -6.87 -5.12 1.88
C ALA A 272 -6.92 -3.65 2.31
N ALA A 273 -6.01 -2.81 1.80
CA ALA A 273 -5.93 -1.40 2.18
C ALA A 273 -7.21 -0.63 1.80
N GLY A 274 -7.86 -0.06 2.81
CA GLY A 274 -9.15 0.63 2.67
C GLY A 274 -10.38 -0.29 2.56
N ASN A 275 -10.21 -1.61 2.72
CA ASN A 275 -11.28 -2.61 2.62
C ASN A 275 -11.48 -3.40 3.92
N VAL A 276 -10.42 -3.73 4.62
CA VAL A 276 -10.45 -4.48 5.88
C VAL A 276 -9.62 -3.79 6.95
N PRO A 277 -9.96 -3.97 8.25
CA PRO A 277 -9.15 -3.44 9.35
C PRO A 277 -7.74 -4.03 9.33
N MET A 278 -6.74 -3.19 9.58
CA MET A 278 -5.34 -3.59 9.62
C MET A 278 -4.62 -2.93 10.81
N HIS A 279 -3.62 -3.62 11.36
CA HIS A 279 -2.78 -3.15 12.45
C HIS A 279 -1.33 -3.59 12.20
N LEU A 280 -0.73 -3.12 11.08
CA LEU A 280 0.57 -3.61 10.59
C LEU A 280 1.69 -3.44 11.60
N HIS A 281 1.69 -2.34 12.35
CA HIS A 281 2.65 -2.10 13.43
C HIS A 281 2.53 -3.13 14.54
N ASP A 282 1.33 -3.28 15.12
CA ASP A 282 1.07 -4.19 16.24
C ASP A 282 1.23 -5.65 15.84
N TRP A 283 0.88 -6.00 14.59
CA TRP A 283 1.10 -7.32 14.03
C TRP A 283 2.56 -7.62 13.70
N ASN A 284 3.43 -6.60 13.85
CA ASN A 284 4.87 -6.75 13.69
C ASN A 284 5.27 -7.18 12.26
N VAL A 285 4.55 -6.73 11.23
CA VAL A 285 4.81 -7.02 9.82
C VAL A 285 6.18 -6.45 9.42
N ASP A 286 7.01 -7.16 8.66
CA ASP A 286 8.30 -6.63 8.22
C ASP A 286 8.13 -5.52 7.18
N PHE A 287 7.35 -5.80 6.14
CA PHE A 287 6.96 -4.82 5.13
C PHE A 287 5.62 -5.16 4.49
N ALA A 288 4.97 -4.15 3.94
CA ALA A 288 3.77 -4.31 3.12
C ALA A 288 3.72 -3.25 2.01
N THR A 289 2.93 -3.51 0.97
CA THR A 289 2.69 -2.53 -0.10
C THR A 289 1.24 -2.62 -0.59
N TRP A 290 0.69 -1.50 -1.07
CA TRP A 290 -0.68 -1.44 -1.59
C TRP A 290 -0.82 -0.42 -2.70
N CYS A 291 -1.81 -0.61 -3.58
CA CYS A 291 -2.21 0.41 -4.52
C CYS A 291 -3.28 1.32 -3.93
N SER A 292 -3.34 2.58 -4.38
CA SER A 292 -4.33 3.54 -3.90
C SER A 292 -5.54 3.71 -4.81
N TYR A 293 -5.49 3.20 -6.05
CA TYR A 293 -6.56 3.42 -7.04
C TYR A 293 -7.77 2.48 -6.89
N LYS A 294 -7.70 1.47 -6.00
CA LYS A 294 -8.82 0.57 -5.71
C LYS A 294 -9.73 1.20 -4.63
N TYR A 295 -9.68 0.67 -3.42
CA TYR A 295 -10.56 1.08 -2.32
C TYR A 295 -10.26 2.48 -1.77
N LEU A 296 -9.06 3.05 -2.05
CA LEU A 296 -8.70 4.41 -1.64
C LEU A 296 -9.08 5.48 -2.70
N ASN A 297 -9.70 5.09 -3.80
CA ASN A 297 -10.30 5.97 -4.81
C ASN A 297 -9.38 7.05 -5.40
N SER A 298 -8.07 6.79 -5.47
CA SER A 298 -7.10 7.81 -5.95
C SER A 298 -7.04 7.96 -7.47
N GLY A 299 -7.74 7.09 -8.22
CA GLY A 299 -7.77 7.10 -9.67
C GLY A 299 -6.65 6.29 -10.33
N ALA A 300 -6.85 5.98 -11.61
CA ALA A 300 -5.92 5.18 -12.39
C ALA A 300 -4.55 5.88 -12.54
N GLY A 301 -3.46 5.12 -12.32
CA GLY A 301 -2.10 5.63 -12.42
C GLY A 301 -1.60 6.40 -11.19
N CYS A 302 -2.37 6.46 -10.12
CA CYS A 302 -1.94 7.07 -8.87
C CYS A 302 -0.81 6.31 -8.16
N LEU A 303 -0.15 7.03 -7.26
CA LEU A 303 0.91 6.48 -6.43
C LEU A 303 0.39 5.39 -5.52
N SER A 304 1.26 4.47 -5.17
CA SER A 304 1.02 3.40 -4.20
C SER A 304 1.61 3.75 -2.85
N GLY A 305 1.20 3.03 -1.80
CA GLY A 305 1.80 3.12 -0.49
C GLY A 305 2.63 1.89 -0.16
N PHE A 306 3.51 2.03 0.81
CA PHE A 306 4.20 0.92 1.43
C PHE A 306 4.48 1.19 2.91
N PHE A 307 4.64 0.10 3.65
CA PHE A 307 4.96 0.04 5.06
C PHE A 307 6.28 -0.72 5.26
N VAL A 308 7.12 -0.23 6.15
CA VAL A 308 8.31 -0.95 6.65
C VAL A 308 8.38 -0.73 8.14
N HIS A 309 8.35 -1.80 8.93
CA HIS A 309 8.35 -1.69 10.38
C HIS A 309 9.57 -0.93 10.90
N GLU A 310 9.38 -0.07 11.91
CA GLU A 310 10.43 0.79 12.49
C GLU A 310 11.67 0.03 12.97
N ARG A 311 11.53 -1.24 13.38
CA ARG A 311 12.67 -2.08 13.78
C ARG A 311 13.73 -2.23 12.68
N HIS A 312 13.34 -2.03 11.40
CA HIS A 312 14.25 -2.06 10.25
C HIS A 312 14.83 -0.70 9.91
N ALA A 313 14.36 0.36 10.52
CA ALA A 313 14.72 1.73 10.20
C ALA A 313 16.21 2.01 10.36
N THR A 314 16.82 1.44 11.41
CA THR A 314 18.25 1.59 11.72
C THR A 314 19.12 0.48 11.16
N ALA A 315 18.53 -0.54 10.55
CA ALA A 315 19.22 -1.74 10.08
C ALA A 315 19.72 -1.63 8.63
N TYR A 316 20.22 -0.46 8.22
CA TYR A 316 20.64 -0.20 6.83
C TYR A 316 21.69 -1.20 6.32
N GLU A 317 22.63 -1.63 7.15
CA GLU A 317 23.66 -2.60 6.76
C GLU A 317 23.06 -3.98 6.49
N LYS A 318 22.00 -4.34 7.19
CA LYS A 318 21.27 -5.61 7.00
C LYS A 318 20.30 -5.54 5.83
N HIS A 319 19.65 -4.41 5.66
CA HIS A 319 18.63 -4.15 4.64
C HIS A 319 18.98 -2.89 3.83
N PRO A 320 20.01 -2.95 2.96
CA PRO A 320 20.43 -1.80 2.17
C PRO A 320 19.34 -1.37 1.21
N ARG A 321 19.00 -0.08 1.26
CA ARG A 321 17.94 0.52 0.44
C ARG A 321 18.53 1.22 -0.77
N LEU A 322 17.83 1.13 -1.89
CA LEU A 322 18.12 1.97 -3.05
C LEU A 322 17.68 3.40 -2.74
N ALA A 323 18.61 4.33 -2.74
CA ALA A 323 18.37 5.70 -2.31
C ALA A 323 18.56 6.71 -3.46
N GLY A 324 17.74 7.74 -3.45
CA GLY A 324 17.85 8.89 -4.35
C GLY A 324 17.84 10.21 -3.57
N TRP A 325 17.99 11.34 -4.28
CA TRP A 325 18.02 12.66 -3.68
C TRP A 325 16.77 13.00 -2.86
N TRP A 326 15.60 12.52 -3.28
CA TRP A 326 14.33 12.76 -2.57
C TRP A 326 14.30 12.11 -1.18
N GLY A 327 15.04 11.01 -0.97
CA GLY A 327 15.19 10.37 0.34
C GLY A 327 16.03 11.17 1.35
N VAL A 328 16.56 12.34 0.97
CA VAL A 328 17.25 13.26 1.88
C VAL A 328 16.22 14.08 2.65
N LYS A 329 16.45 14.29 3.96
CA LYS A 329 15.65 15.21 4.78
C LYS A 329 15.47 16.55 4.09
N PHE A 330 14.26 17.11 4.19
CA PHE A 330 13.93 18.39 3.57
C PHE A 330 14.94 19.49 3.91
N GLU A 331 15.34 19.65 5.17
CA GLU A 331 16.28 20.69 5.64
C GLU A 331 17.69 20.56 5.07
N LYS A 332 18.04 19.35 4.59
CA LYS A 332 19.33 19.03 3.97
C LYS A 332 19.24 18.86 2.46
N ARG A 333 18.03 18.61 1.93
CA ARG A 333 17.79 18.28 0.52
C ARG A 333 18.40 19.32 -0.43
N PHE A 334 18.18 20.59 -0.15
CA PHE A 334 18.65 21.71 -0.99
C PHE A 334 20.09 22.16 -0.70
N LYS A 335 20.80 21.51 0.26
CA LYS A 335 22.24 21.76 0.48
C LYS A 335 23.11 21.07 -0.56
N MET A 336 22.53 20.15 -1.35
CA MET A 336 23.20 19.40 -2.42
C MET A 336 24.49 18.69 -1.97
N GLU A 337 24.50 18.19 -0.75
CA GLU A 337 25.66 17.46 -0.19
C GLU A 337 25.71 16.03 -0.72
N HIS A 338 26.92 15.57 -1.12
CA HIS A 338 27.15 14.21 -1.63
C HIS A 338 27.52 13.19 -0.54
N LYS A 339 27.26 13.48 0.74
CA LYS A 339 27.63 12.60 1.87
C LYS A 339 26.60 11.49 2.07
N VAL A 340 26.53 10.54 1.14
CA VAL A 340 25.60 9.41 1.16
C VAL A 340 25.70 8.60 2.47
N ARG A 341 26.91 8.38 2.98
CA ARG A 341 27.15 7.56 4.18
C ARG A 341 26.48 8.14 5.45
N ALA A 342 26.42 9.46 5.57
CA ALA A 342 25.74 10.12 6.70
C ALA A 342 24.20 10.07 6.59
N LEU A 343 23.66 9.97 5.36
CA LEU A 343 22.24 9.88 5.07
C LEU A 343 21.67 8.48 5.30
N LEU A 344 22.45 7.46 4.97
CA LEU A 344 22.08 6.06 5.08
C LEU A 344 22.22 5.50 6.51
N LEU A 345 22.99 6.18 7.36
CA LEU A 345 23.21 5.83 8.78
C LEU A 345 22.31 6.63 9.74
N LEU A 346 21.61 7.66 9.26
CA LEU A 346 20.66 8.38 10.08
C LEU A 346 19.41 7.53 10.23
N SER A 347 19.13 7.13 11.47
CA SER A 347 17.83 6.61 11.87
C SER A 347 16.72 7.44 11.26
N PRO A 348 15.62 6.84 10.78
CA PRO A 348 14.40 7.58 10.46
C PRO A 348 13.96 8.51 11.59
N ARG A 349 14.16 8.15 12.87
CA ARG A 349 13.95 9.07 14.01
C ARG A 349 14.77 10.35 13.94
N LEU A 350 15.91 10.37 13.27
CA LEU A 350 16.69 11.57 13.00
C LEU A 350 16.26 12.28 11.71
N VAL A 351 15.41 11.65 10.92
CA VAL A 351 14.81 12.26 9.72
C VAL A 351 13.66 13.18 10.12
N PHE A 352 12.93 12.90 11.22
CA PHE A 352 11.65 13.53 11.53
C PHE A 352 11.42 13.81 13.03
N LEU A 353 12.38 14.39 13.75
CA LEU A 353 12.05 15.04 15.03
C LEU A 353 11.50 16.43 14.73
N PRO A 354 10.23 16.73 15.05
CA PRO A 354 9.77 18.10 15.06
C PRO A 354 10.55 18.84 16.16
N LEU A 355 11.40 19.76 15.77
CA LEU A 355 11.87 20.79 16.68
C LEU A 355 10.62 21.55 17.14
N ARG A 356 10.21 21.35 18.40
CA ARG A 356 9.33 22.31 19.07
C ARG A 356 10.02 23.65 18.97
N THR A 357 9.58 24.48 18.05
CA THR A 357 10.06 25.83 17.87
C THR A 357 9.56 26.69 19.02
N ALA A 358 10.47 27.11 19.86
CA ALA A 358 10.31 28.41 20.49
C ALA A 358 10.28 29.45 19.36
N HIS A 359 9.24 30.28 19.34
CA HIS A 359 9.09 31.40 18.42
C HIS A 359 10.34 32.26 18.38
N SER A 360 11.03 32.29 17.27
CA SER A 360 11.92 33.37 16.88
C SER A 360 11.68 33.73 15.41
N SER A 361 11.32 34.97 15.19
CA SER A 361 11.01 35.57 13.89
C SER A 361 12.15 35.38 12.89
N PRO A 362 11.86 35.20 11.59
CA PRO A 362 12.89 35.04 10.57
C PRO A 362 13.62 36.35 10.30
N PRO A 363 14.93 36.32 10.03
CA PRO A 363 15.67 37.50 9.62
C PRO A 363 15.23 37.94 8.21
N SER A 364 14.98 39.23 8.07
CA SER A 364 14.64 39.87 6.78
C SER A 364 15.82 39.80 5.80
N LEU A 365 15.61 39.08 4.70
CA LEU A 365 16.52 39.13 3.57
C LEU A 365 16.05 40.19 2.57
N SER A 366 16.83 41.24 2.40
CA SER A 366 16.66 42.23 1.36
C SER A 366 17.03 41.65 -0.01
N PRO A 367 16.24 41.90 -1.08
CA PRO A 367 16.53 41.38 -2.41
C PRO A 367 17.48 42.33 -3.16
N THR A 368 18.68 41.89 -3.44
CA THR A 368 19.49 42.49 -4.52
C THR A 368 19.30 41.68 -5.81
N PRO A 369 18.86 42.30 -6.93
CA PRO A 369 18.65 41.55 -8.17
C PRO A 369 19.99 41.38 -8.90
N ARG A 370 20.48 40.13 -8.96
CA ARG A 370 21.52 39.78 -9.95
C ARG A 370 20.84 39.40 -11.27
N ARG A 371 21.14 40.17 -12.34
CA ARG A 371 20.74 39.85 -13.71
C ARG A 371 21.45 38.57 -14.16
N TRP A 372 20.66 37.56 -14.53
CA TRP A 372 21.12 36.42 -15.29
C TRP A 372 21.02 36.76 -16.76
N THR A 373 22.14 36.76 -17.49
CA THR A 373 22.17 36.78 -18.95
C THR A 373 22.16 35.34 -19.43
N SER A 374 21.11 34.96 -20.13
CA SER A 374 20.96 33.64 -20.74
C SER A 374 21.82 33.53 -22.01
N PRO A 375 22.49 32.42 -22.28
CA PRO A 375 23.04 32.15 -23.61
C PRO A 375 21.91 31.79 -24.59
N PRO A 376 22.10 32.00 -25.91
CA PRO A 376 21.03 31.83 -26.89
C PRO A 376 20.61 30.36 -27.04
N ALA A 377 19.30 30.16 -27.09
CA ALA A 377 18.67 28.87 -27.32
C ALA A 377 18.96 28.39 -28.76
N GLN A 378 19.66 27.24 -28.86
CA GLN A 378 19.65 26.47 -30.11
C GLN A 378 18.37 25.65 -30.15
N LEU A 379 17.49 26.02 -31.06
CA LEU A 379 16.31 25.23 -31.43
C LEU A 379 16.75 23.94 -32.13
N VAL A 380 16.63 22.80 -31.44
CA VAL A 380 16.69 21.49 -32.10
C VAL A 380 15.27 21.18 -32.59
N SER A 381 15.06 21.30 -33.91
CA SER A 381 13.83 20.86 -34.55
C SER A 381 13.76 19.34 -34.61
N PHE A 382 12.81 18.75 -33.93
CA PHE A 382 12.42 17.36 -34.18
C PHE A 382 11.35 17.33 -35.28
N ALA A 383 11.72 16.79 -36.44
CA ALA A 383 10.77 16.45 -37.50
C ALA A 383 10.01 15.16 -37.13
N PRO A 384 8.72 15.06 -37.45
CA PRO A 384 7.95 13.84 -37.17
C PRO A 384 8.17 12.84 -38.31
N THR A 385 8.84 11.72 -38.04
CA THR A 385 8.86 10.57 -38.95
C THR A 385 8.08 9.40 -38.34
N SER A 386 7.14 8.94 -39.20
CA SER A 386 6.50 7.63 -39.27
C SER A 386 5.42 7.29 -38.22
N ARG A 387 4.17 7.54 -38.65
CA ARG A 387 3.03 6.65 -38.35
C ARG A 387 3.34 5.24 -38.91
N ARG A 388 3.38 4.24 -38.07
CA ARG A 388 2.97 2.82 -38.27
C ARG A 388 3.44 2.01 -37.08
N CYS A 389 2.51 1.53 -36.29
CA CYS A 389 2.40 0.22 -35.67
C CYS A 389 1.51 0.26 -34.43
N TRP A 390 0.21 0.18 -34.62
CA TRP A 390 -0.72 -0.40 -33.66
C TRP A 390 -1.93 -0.89 -34.44
N SER A 391 -1.77 -2.07 -35.05
CA SER A 391 -2.88 -2.94 -35.44
C SER A 391 -2.38 -4.37 -35.38
N ARG A 392 -3.00 -5.15 -34.47
CA ARG A 392 -2.86 -6.59 -34.17
C ARG A 392 -2.10 -6.90 -32.90
N ALA A 393 -2.84 -7.03 -31.81
CA ALA A 393 -2.96 -8.19 -30.97
C ALA A 393 -4.20 -8.00 -30.09
#